data_9554511c0faedd4d41cfb2fd6969411f
#
_entry.id   9554511c0faedd4d41cfb2fd6969411f
#
_cell.length_a   1.000
_cell.length_b   1.000
_cell.length_c   1.000
_cell.angle_alpha   90.00
_cell.angle_beta   90.00
_cell.angle_gamma   90.00
#
_symmetry.space_group_name_H-M   'P 1'
#
loop_
_entity.id
_entity.type
_entity.pdbx_description
1 polymer ?
#
loop_
_entity_poly.entity_id
_entity_poly.type
_entity_poly.pdbx_seq_one_letter_code
_entity_poly.pdbx_strand_id
1 'polypeptide(L)'
;MSRNPSRTTTARQPSTPLSGAEPGDGAQEATAEVTTRRKQYIIGPKQAAGLSPMASETILTALQATPGVQIDGFIQLSRPQVFAAGGLGGRYVKASMPVDRGLQLQRQAMASSTLFMQENVRLQHMSDTVPFDVGSLLPAPAAATAIVPVNVRVLGSDGRPVVNAMVSAYGAGFVQAATDGAGLATLNFFGGTVDDLAALYVKPFADYWERWIPSPSLRSDRENLVTLQPLENWPGANLRRGQPFVGWGERLMGLQGSDASLTGKGAKVAIIDSGCDTNHPALSHIKIGLDLTNLDPNNNPDPNTWRNDVISHGSHCAGVIAGNGNNGIRGFAPEAEVHVLKLFPGGAFDSLIEALVYCVNHEIDVVNCSLGSDQVNEGVAQQMSEARRAGIVVVVAAGNSAGPVQFPARLDTALCVSALGQAGTFPPDTYHAQTAPSQMQPGMTTGANGLFAPKFTCRGREVRLCGPGVAVISSVPGGGMAAWDGTSMGAPHITGLATLVAAHHPMVTGMARNANRAEQIQNFVISLAQPVGMDRQFVGDGLPLFVGHSEPAPSPGIAPQASDLQSIVSHAFDDVLTH
;
A
#
# COMPACT_ATOMS: atom_id res chain seq x y z
N MET A 1 32.07 -52.80 29.78
CA MET A 1 32.72 -52.42 31.05
C MET A 1 31.88 -51.25 31.56
N SER A 2 30.93 -51.57 32.44
CA SER A 2 30.92 -51.51 33.91
C SER A 2 31.03 -50.03 34.37
N ARG A 3 30.16 -49.44 35.16
CA ARG A 3 29.16 -49.90 36.17
C ARG A 3 28.32 -48.67 36.58
N ASN A 4 27.04 -48.87 36.79
CA ASN A 4 26.22 -48.16 37.76
C ASN A 4 26.55 -48.71 39.17
N PRO A 5 26.31 -48.01 40.27
CA PRO A 5 25.00 -48.12 40.93
C PRO A 5 24.57 -46.90 41.79
N SER A 6 23.33 -46.72 41.98
CA SER A 6 22.34 -47.04 43.04
C SER A 6 21.96 -45.90 43.99
N ARG A 7 20.66 -45.62 43.92
CA ARG A 7 19.61 -45.44 44.95
C ARG A 7 20.06 -45.21 46.41
N THR A 8 19.44 -44.21 47.04
CA THR A 8 18.74 -44.46 48.32
C THR A 8 17.61 -43.43 48.55
N THR A 9 16.46 -43.99 48.83
CA THR A 9 15.24 -43.41 49.37
C THR A 9 15.36 -43.20 50.86
N THR A 10 14.83 -42.12 51.45
CA THR A 10 14.28 -42.13 52.82
C THR A 10 13.10 -41.17 52.91
N ALA A 11 11.95 -41.74 53.25
CA ALA A 11 10.74 -41.08 53.71
C ALA A 11 10.82 -40.83 55.24
N ARG A 12 10.17 -39.74 55.72
CA ARG A 12 9.42 -39.69 57.02
C ARG A 12 8.77 -38.28 57.17
N GLN A 13 7.58 -38.30 57.24
CA GLN A 13 6.43 -38.08 58.16
C GLN A 13 6.49 -36.85 59.11
N PRO A 14 5.34 -36.44 59.65
CA PRO A 14 4.91 -35.02 59.72
C PRO A 14 5.01 -34.49 61.16
N SER A 15 5.02 -33.19 61.32
CA SER A 15 4.79 -32.51 62.58
C SER A 15 3.96 -31.27 62.45
N THR A 16 2.95 -31.26 63.19
CA THR A 16 1.92 -30.38 63.70
C THR A 16 2.15 -28.84 63.72
N PRO A 17 1.10 -28.06 63.93
CA PRO A 17 0.98 -26.69 63.48
C PRO A 17 1.46 -25.67 64.51
N LEU A 18 2.00 -24.57 64.06
CA LEU A 18 2.18 -23.36 64.85
C LEU A 18 1.34 -22.22 64.33
N SER A 19 0.64 -21.67 65.24
CA SER A 19 -0.24 -20.54 65.26
C SER A 19 0.40 -19.24 64.77
N GLY A 20 -0.44 -18.39 64.15
CA GLY A 20 -0.34 -16.94 64.28
C GLY A 20 0.66 -16.30 63.30
N ALA A 21 0.17 -15.91 62.12
CA ALA A 21 0.70 -14.74 61.41
C ALA A 21 -0.48 -13.81 61.13
N GLU A 22 -0.34 -12.63 61.61
CA GLU A 22 -1.23 -11.50 61.36
C GLU A 22 -1.38 -11.22 59.86
N PRO A 23 -2.49 -10.63 59.40
CA PRO A 23 -2.65 -10.26 57.99
C PRO A 23 -1.69 -9.12 57.67
N GLY A 24 -0.57 -9.51 57.03
CA GLY A 24 0.36 -8.54 56.47
C GLY A 24 -0.32 -7.70 55.38
N ASP A 25 -0.09 -6.47 55.49
CA ASP A 25 -0.37 -5.31 54.67
C ASP A 25 -0.94 -5.56 53.27
N GLY A 26 -2.06 -4.89 53.02
CA GLY A 26 -2.75 -4.81 51.77
C GLY A 26 -1.79 -4.48 50.61
N ALA A 27 -1.76 -5.33 49.62
CA ALA A 27 -1.40 -4.91 48.28
C ALA A 27 -2.34 -3.72 47.93
N GLN A 28 -1.83 -2.51 47.97
CA GLN A 28 -2.46 -1.38 47.37
C GLN A 28 -2.59 -1.75 45.88
N GLU A 29 -3.78 -2.14 45.46
CA GLU A 29 -4.14 -2.05 44.05
C GLU A 29 -3.82 -0.63 43.61
N ALA A 30 -2.79 -0.48 42.78
CA ALA A 30 -2.45 0.79 42.18
C ALA A 30 -3.64 1.21 41.33
N THR A 31 -4.50 2.07 41.90
CA THR A 31 -5.56 2.72 41.17
C THR A 31 -4.89 3.54 40.07
N ALA A 32 -5.01 3.09 38.82
CA ALA A 32 -4.53 3.84 37.68
C ALA A 32 -5.32 5.17 37.64
N GLU A 33 -4.62 6.28 37.79
CA GLU A 33 -5.21 7.62 37.67
C GLU A 33 -5.73 7.77 36.22
N VAL A 34 -6.98 8.12 36.06
CA VAL A 34 -7.58 8.38 34.75
C VAL A 34 -6.93 9.64 34.18
N THR A 35 -5.92 9.42 33.34
CA THR A 35 -5.20 10.52 32.66
C THR A 35 -5.98 10.99 31.43
N THR A 36 -5.94 12.29 31.17
CA THR A 36 -6.56 12.87 29.98
C THR A 36 -5.88 12.32 28.72
N ARG A 37 -6.68 11.82 27.77
CA ARG A 37 -6.17 11.33 26.48
C ARG A 37 -5.36 12.41 25.78
N ARG A 38 -4.14 12.07 25.35
CA ARG A 38 -3.25 12.96 24.61
C ARG A 38 -3.26 12.58 23.13
N LYS A 39 -3.05 13.59 22.29
CA LYS A 39 -2.82 13.43 20.86
C LYS A 39 -1.55 14.15 20.45
N GLN A 40 -0.92 13.63 19.39
CA GLN A 40 0.25 14.25 18.79
C GLN A 40 -0.16 15.14 17.62
N TYR A 41 0.53 16.26 17.47
CA TYR A 41 0.30 17.27 16.44
C TYR A 41 1.61 17.61 15.73
N ILE A 42 1.49 17.94 14.45
CA ILE A 42 2.54 18.52 13.63
C ILE A 42 2.24 20.01 13.54
N ILE A 43 3.23 20.83 13.91
CA ILE A 43 3.11 22.28 13.96
C ILE A 43 4.23 22.90 13.13
N GLY A 44 3.89 23.81 12.25
CA GLY A 44 4.87 24.43 11.38
C GLY A 44 4.42 25.74 10.73
N PRO A 45 5.32 26.43 10.03
CA PRO A 45 4.99 27.66 9.31
C PRO A 45 4.10 27.35 8.10
N LYS A 46 3.11 28.21 7.85
CA LYS A 46 2.36 28.22 6.58
C LYS A 46 3.18 28.94 5.51
N GLN A 47 3.19 28.39 4.32
CA GLN A 47 3.70 29.04 3.12
C GLN A 47 2.53 29.75 2.42
N ALA A 48 2.31 31.02 2.74
CA ALA A 48 1.29 31.82 2.07
C ALA A 48 1.94 32.86 1.16
N ALA A 49 1.40 33.04 -0.04
CA ALA A 49 1.90 34.03 -1.00
C ALA A 49 1.90 35.46 -0.39
N GLY A 50 3.05 36.11 -0.43
CA GLY A 50 3.21 37.49 0.07
C GLY A 50 3.39 37.65 1.57
N LEU A 51 3.44 36.55 2.34
CA LEU A 51 3.69 36.56 3.78
C LEU A 51 5.00 35.88 4.13
N SER A 52 5.76 36.44 5.06
CA SER A 52 6.92 35.74 5.64
C SER A 52 6.43 34.64 6.58
N PRO A 53 6.85 33.38 6.41
CA PRO A 53 6.49 32.30 7.32
C PRO A 53 7.02 32.59 8.72
N MET A 54 6.27 32.15 9.75
CA MET A 54 6.74 32.23 11.13
C MET A 54 7.99 31.38 11.31
N ALA A 55 9.02 31.90 11.97
CA ALA A 55 10.23 31.14 12.22
C ALA A 55 9.95 29.92 13.11
N SER A 56 10.49 28.76 12.78
CA SER A 56 10.32 27.52 13.56
C SER A 56 10.73 27.69 15.03
N GLU A 57 11.73 28.51 15.31
CA GLU A 57 12.18 28.84 16.69
C GLU A 57 11.12 29.62 17.48
N THR A 58 10.40 30.53 16.83
CA THR A 58 9.29 31.25 17.47
C THR A 58 8.16 30.30 17.84
N ILE A 59 7.85 29.36 16.95
CA ILE A 59 6.85 28.32 17.20
C ILE A 59 7.28 27.46 18.39
N LEU A 60 8.53 26.98 18.40
CA LEU A 60 9.06 26.15 19.48
C LEU A 60 8.99 26.87 20.84
N THR A 61 9.47 28.12 20.89
CA THR A 61 9.44 28.93 22.12
C THR A 61 8.01 29.08 22.65
N ALA A 62 7.04 29.37 21.80
CA ALA A 62 5.65 29.48 22.17
C ALA A 62 5.06 28.17 22.71
N LEU A 63 5.40 27.04 22.08
CA LEU A 63 4.94 25.72 22.52
C LEU A 63 5.55 25.33 23.87
N GLN A 64 6.84 25.57 24.06
CA GLN A 64 7.54 25.32 25.36
C GLN A 64 6.96 26.12 26.52
N ALA A 65 6.51 27.35 26.24
CA ALA A 65 5.84 28.19 27.23
C ALA A 65 4.37 27.80 27.50
N THR A 66 3.81 26.87 26.74
CA THR A 66 2.40 26.48 26.82
C THR A 66 2.20 25.32 27.80
N PRO A 67 1.42 25.47 28.89
CA PRO A 67 1.20 24.40 29.86
C PRO A 67 0.54 23.17 29.22
N GLY A 68 1.03 21.98 29.60
CA GLY A 68 0.49 20.69 29.15
C GLY A 68 0.97 20.27 27.76
N VAL A 69 1.78 21.06 27.06
CA VAL A 69 2.43 20.70 25.82
C VAL A 69 3.75 19.99 26.09
N GLN A 70 3.97 18.87 25.45
CA GLN A 70 5.23 18.11 25.45
C GLN A 70 5.78 18.10 24.03
N ILE A 71 7.03 18.50 23.87
CA ILE A 71 7.73 18.42 22.59
C ILE A 71 8.25 16.99 22.42
N ASP A 72 7.79 16.30 21.38
CA ASP A 72 8.16 14.91 21.09
C ASP A 72 9.35 14.81 20.12
N GLY A 73 9.61 15.87 19.37
CA GLY A 73 10.70 15.89 18.39
C GLY A 73 10.49 16.90 17.25
N PHE A 74 11.29 16.74 16.22
CA PHE A 74 11.30 17.64 15.07
C PHE A 74 11.37 16.86 13.78
N ILE A 75 10.76 17.40 12.73
CA ILE A 75 10.96 16.95 11.34
C ILE A 75 11.85 17.98 10.68
N GLN A 76 13.07 17.59 10.32
CA GLN A 76 13.99 18.46 9.62
C GLN A 76 13.60 18.53 8.14
N LEU A 77 13.30 19.72 7.64
CA LEU A 77 12.93 19.91 6.24
C LEU A 77 14.17 19.94 5.34
N SER A 78 13.98 19.60 4.06
CA SER A 78 15.03 19.70 3.04
C SER A 78 15.60 21.12 3.03
N ARG A 79 16.90 21.24 2.81
CA ARG A 79 17.53 22.56 2.65
C ARG A 79 16.88 23.22 1.43
N PRO A 80 16.22 24.37 1.58
CA PRO A 80 15.70 25.07 0.43
C PRO A 80 16.88 25.55 -0.40
N GLN A 81 17.07 24.97 -1.57
CA GLN A 81 17.97 25.57 -2.57
C GLN A 81 17.48 26.94 -3.06
N VAL A 82 16.30 27.40 -2.62
CA VAL A 82 15.59 28.57 -3.14
C VAL A 82 15.22 29.60 -2.07
N PHE A 83 15.43 29.39 -0.78
CA PHE A 83 15.28 30.46 0.19
C PHE A 83 16.59 31.25 0.34
N ALA A 84 16.94 31.96 -0.74
CA ALA A 84 17.91 33.05 -0.67
C ALA A 84 17.39 34.13 0.29
N ALA A 85 18.21 34.47 1.26
CA ALA A 85 18.11 35.49 2.27
C ALA A 85 17.53 35.00 3.63
N GLY A 86 18.44 34.44 4.46
CA GLY A 86 18.26 34.40 5.92
C GLY A 86 17.56 33.16 6.49
N GLY A 87 17.53 32.04 5.76
CA GLY A 87 16.82 30.82 6.18
C GLY A 87 17.67 29.94 7.08
N LEU A 88 17.37 29.91 8.36
CA LEU A 88 17.55 28.73 9.19
C LEU A 88 16.74 27.60 8.55
N GLY A 89 17.37 26.46 8.25
CA GLY A 89 16.68 25.29 7.68
C GLY A 89 15.38 25.03 8.45
N GLY A 90 14.22 25.14 7.78
CA GLY A 90 12.93 25.02 8.41
C GLY A 90 12.76 23.63 9.04
N ARG A 91 12.09 23.56 10.16
CA ARG A 91 11.67 22.29 10.79
C ARG A 91 10.23 22.39 11.26
N TYR A 92 9.54 21.27 11.23
CA TYR A 92 8.25 21.15 11.92
C TYR A 92 8.48 20.61 13.33
N VAL A 93 7.61 21.02 14.26
CA VAL A 93 7.63 20.55 15.64
C VAL A 93 6.59 19.45 15.79
N LYS A 94 6.99 18.31 16.36
CA LYS A 94 6.07 17.25 16.83
C LYS A 94 5.81 17.50 18.31
N ALA A 95 4.54 17.62 18.72
CA ALA A 95 4.19 17.89 20.10
C ALA A 95 2.92 17.14 20.52
N SER A 96 2.94 16.53 21.70
CA SER A 96 1.80 15.86 22.33
C SER A 96 1.16 16.74 23.39
N MET A 97 -0.17 16.77 23.44
CA MET A 97 -0.92 17.53 24.44
C MET A 97 -2.31 16.92 24.69
N PRO A 98 -2.99 17.27 25.81
CA PRO A 98 -4.38 16.88 26.05
C PRO A 98 -5.28 17.29 24.90
N VAL A 99 -6.29 16.46 24.57
CA VAL A 99 -7.15 16.65 23.39
C VAL A 99 -7.85 18.00 23.37
N ASP A 100 -8.38 18.46 24.51
CA ASP A 100 -9.05 19.76 24.68
C ASP A 100 -8.11 20.93 24.37
N ARG A 101 -6.87 20.84 24.87
CA ARG A 101 -5.83 21.84 24.61
C ARG A 101 -5.42 21.83 23.12
N GLY A 102 -5.26 20.65 22.55
CA GLY A 102 -4.98 20.50 21.14
C GLY A 102 -6.03 21.13 20.25
N LEU A 103 -7.30 20.87 20.51
CA LEU A 103 -8.42 21.48 19.78
C LEU A 103 -8.46 23.02 19.92
N GLN A 104 -8.15 23.55 21.08
CA GLN A 104 -8.07 24.99 21.30
C GLN A 104 -6.97 25.63 20.44
N LEU A 105 -5.75 25.10 20.53
CA LEU A 105 -4.61 25.61 19.77
C LEU A 105 -4.79 25.43 18.27
N GLN A 106 -5.37 24.31 17.84
CA GLN A 106 -5.68 24.06 16.44
C GLN A 106 -6.65 25.10 15.86
N ARG A 107 -7.69 25.49 16.60
CA ARG A 107 -8.60 26.58 16.19
C ARG A 107 -7.87 27.91 16.04
N GLN A 108 -6.93 28.22 16.93
CA GLN A 108 -6.10 29.41 16.84
C GLN A 108 -5.18 29.36 15.61
N ALA A 109 -4.56 28.22 15.35
CA ALA A 109 -3.72 28.00 14.18
C ALA A 109 -4.51 28.08 12.86
N MET A 110 -5.77 27.63 12.84
CA MET A 110 -6.66 27.78 11.68
C MET A 110 -6.91 29.25 11.32
N ALA A 111 -7.04 30.11 12.31
CA ALA A 111 -7.19 31.55 12.12
C ALA A 111 -5.87 32.25 11.75
N SER A 112 -4.73 31.59 11.92
CA SER A 112 -3.41 32.14 11.58
C SER A 112 -3.12 32.02 10.09
N SER A 113 -2.59 33.08 9.49
CA SER A 113 -2.05 33.06 8.12
C SER A 113 -0.60 32.56 8.04
N THR A 114 0.10 32.42 9.18
CA THR A 114 1.54 32.13 9.23
C THR A 114 1.90 30.80 9.89
N LEU A 115 0.92 30.14 10.53
CA LEU A 115 1.11 28.91 11.31
C LEU A 115 0.05 27.87 10.96
N PHE A 116 0.46 26.61 10.82
CA PHE A 116 -0.47 25.47 10.85
C PHE A 116 -0.21 24.59 12.09
N MET A 117 -1.26 23.95 12.56
CA MET A 117 -1.21 22.89 13.57
C MET A 117 -2.27 21.86 13.23
N GLN A 118 -1.84 20.62 13.01
CA GLN A 118 -2.72 19.54 12.61
C GLN A 118 -2.35 18.25 13.34
N GLU A 119 -3.36 17.41 13.60
CA GLU A 119 -3.15 16.11 14.24
C GLU A 119 -2.26 15.23 13.38
N ASN A 120 -1.34 14.50 14.02
CA ASN A 120 -0.52 13.49 13.36
C ASN A 120 -1.33 12.19 13.22
N VAL A 121 -2.07 12.09 12.12
CA VAL A 121 -2.99 10.98 11.85
C VAL A 121 -2.26 9.83 11.16
N ARG A 122 -2.61 8.60 11.52
CA ARG A 122 -2.11 7.40 10.86
C ARG A 122 -2.61 7.32 9.42
N LEU A 123 -1.70 6.91 8.55
CA LEU A 123 -1.96 6.62 7.16
C LEU A 123 -2.45 5.18 6.99
N GLN A 124 -3.11 4.90 5.88
CA GLN A 124 -3.54 3.58 5.47
C GLN A 124 -2.89 3.23 4.14
N HIS A 125 -2.43 1.99 3.98
CA HIS A 125 -2.06 1.48 2.66
C HIS A 125 -3.35 1.20 1.86
N MET A 126 -3.26 1.38 0.53
CA MET A 126 -4.42 1.30 -0.35
C MET A 126 -4.53 -0.05 -1.07
N SER A 127 -4.32 -1.17 -0.34
CA SER A 127 -4.75 -2.48 -0.80
C SER A 127 -6.19 -2.74 -0.38
N ASP A 128 -6.91 -3.44 -1.21
CA ASP A 128 -8.26 -3.86 -0.88
C ASP A 128 -8.21 -5.01 0.14
N THR A 129 -8.40 -4.67 1.40
CA THR A 129 -8.68 -5.61 2.45
C THR A 129 -10.19 -5.70 2.60
N VAL A 130 -10.82 -6.57 1.80
CA VAL A 130 -12.25 -6.88 1.87
C VAL A 130 -13.11 -5.68 2.26
N PRO A 131 -13.67 -4.95 1.31
CA PRO A 131 -14.60 -3.87 1.59
C PRO A 131 -15.97 -4.50 1.88
N PHE A 132 -16.11 -5.15 2.99
CA PHE A 132 -17.41 -5.39 3.54
C PHE A 132 -17.67 -4.32 4.58
N ASP A 133 -18.70 -3.53 4.32
CA ASP A 133 -19.40 -2.82 5.38
C ASP A 133 -20.04 -3.89 6.28
N VAL A 134 -19.20 -4.47 7.14
CA VAL A 134 -19.60 -5.49 8.12
C VAL A 134 -20.66 -4.91 9.06
N GLY A 135 -20.73 -3.59 9.19
CA GLY A 135 -21.73 -2.90 10.02
C GLY A 135 -23.17 -3.06 9.52
N SER A 136 -23.37 -3.26 8.21
CA SER A 136 -24.72 -3.42 7.64
C SER A 136 -25.25 -4.86 7.66
N LEU A 137 -24.41 -5.85 7.98
CA LEU A 137 -24.77 -7.28 7.97
C LEU A 137 -24.89 -7.91 9.37
N LEU A 138 -24.57 -7.18 10.43
CA LEU A 138 -24.60 -7.72 11.79
C LEU A 138 -25.95 -7.42 12.46
N PRO A 139 -26.85 -8.40 12.65
CA PRO A 139 -27.81 -8.31 13.73
C PRO A 139 -27.05 -8.27 15.06
N ALA A 140 -27.55 -7.48 16.02
CA ALA A 140 -26.97 -7.44 17.35
C ALA A 140 -26.80 -8.87 17.90
N PRO A 141 -25.63 -9.23 18.46
CA PRO A 141 -25.43 -10.59 18.94
C PRO A 141 -26.46 -10.91 20.02
N ALA A 142 -27.27 -11.94 19.79
CA ALA A 142 -27.98 -12.59 20.86
C ALA A 142 -26.96 -13.11 21.87
N ALA A 143 -27.26 -13.04 23.17
CA ALA A 143 -26.33 -13.42 24.23
C ALA A 143 -25.65 -14.75 23.90
N ALA A 144 -24.37 -14.72 23.61
CA ALA A 144 -23.61 -15.87 23.15
C ALA A 144 -23.45 -16.86 24.29
N THR A 145 -24.02 -18.05 24.15
CA THR A 145 -23.99 -19.09 25.17
C THR A 145 -23.06 -20.26 24.84
N ALA A 146 -22.64 -20.41 23.58
CA ALA A 146 -21.75 -21.49 23.18
C ALA A 146 -20.81 -21.07 22.03
N ILE A 147 -19.59 -21.59 22.04
CA ILE A 147 -18.65 -21.53 20.92
C ILE A 147 -18.87 -22.79 20.06
N VAL A 148 -19.09 -22.60 18.77
CA VAL A 148 -19.18 -23.66 17.77
C VAL A 148 -17.93 -23.63 16.89
N PRO A 149 -16.98 -24.56 17.09
CA PRO A 149 -15.81 -24.65 16.23
C PRO A 149 -16.18 -25.28 14.88
N VAL A 150 -15.74 -24.67 13.80
CA VAL A 150 -15.90 -25.18 12.43
C VAL A 150 -14.52 -25.29 11.79
N ASN A 151 -14.17 -26.50 11.40
CA ASN A 151 -12.89 -26.80 10.78
C ASN A 151 -12.98 -26.65 9.27
N VAL A 152 -12.08 -25.83 8.69
CA VAL A 152 -11.95 -25.64 7.25
C VAL A 152 -10.54 -26.04 6.83
N ARG A 153 -10.45 -27.06 5.97
CA ARG A 153 -9.20 -27.50 5.35
C ARG A 153 -9.06 -26.86 3.99
N VAL A 154 -7.95 -26.18 3.75
CA VAL A 154 -7.61 -25.52 2.50
C VAL A 154 -6.48 -26.29 1.82
N LEU A 155 -6.76 -26.82 0.64
CA LEU A 155 -5.80 -27.53 -0.20
C LEU A 155 -5.67 -26.82 -1.55
N GLY A 156 -4.50 -26.87 -2.15
CA GLY A 156 -4.35 -26.59 -3.58
C GLY A 156 -5.00 -27.68 -4.44
N SER A 157 -5.38 -27.39 -5.66
CA SER A 157 -5.82 -28.41 -6.62
C SER A 157 -4.71 -29.41 -6.99
N ASP A 158 -3.46 -29.09 -6.62
CA ASP A 158 -2.30 -29.98 -6.66
C ASP A 158 -2.18 -30.91 -5.43
N GLY A 159 -3.16 -30.87 -4.51
CA GLY A 159 -3.24 -31.68 -3.30
C GLY A 159 -2.37 -31.20 -2.14
N ARG A 160 -1.65 -30.08 -2.28
CA ARG A 160 -0.79 -29.55 -1.20
C ARG A 160 -1.61 -28.73 -0.20
N PRO A 161 -1.27 -28.79 1.11
CA PRO A 161 -1.83 -27.87 2.08
C PRO A 161 -1.50 -26.41 1.73
N VAL A 162 -2.49 -25.52 1.80
CA VAL A 162 -2.26 -24.07 1.66
C VAL A 162 -2.09 -23.49 3.07
N VAL A 163 -0.85 -23.18 3.39
CA VAL A 163 -0.44 -22.69 4.72
C VAL A 163 -0.60 -21.18 4.81
N ASN A 164 -0.96 -20.65 5.99
CA ASN A 164 -1.19 -19.22 6.22
C ASN A 164 -2.26 -18.59 5.31
N ALA A 165 -3.19 -19.39 4.79
CA ALA A 165 -4.36 -18.84 4.12
C ALA A 165 -5.31 -18.27 5.16
N MET A 166 -5.77 -17.03 4.97
CA MET A 166 -6.79 -16.42 5.80
C MET A 166 -8.17 -16.92 5.38
N VAL A 167 -8.86 -17.59 6.28
CA VAL A 167 -10.25 -18.07 6.10
C VAL A 167 -11.17 -17.15 6.88
N SER A 168 -12.05 -16.43 6.19
CA SER A 168 -12.97 -15.43 6.76
C SER A 168 -14.40 -15.79 6.44
N ALA A 169 -15.24 -15.90 7.44
CA ALA A 169 -16.68 -16.17 7.31
C ALA A 169 -17.48 -14.92 7.66
N TYR A 170 -18.42 -14.58 6.79
CA TYR A 170 -19.31 -13.41 6.87
C TYR A 170 -20.76 -13.89 6.99
N GLY A 171 -21.53 -13.27 7.88
CA GLY A 171 -22.94 -13.60 8.09
C GLY A 171 -23.50 -12.91 9.33
N ALA A 172 -24.20 -13.65 10.19
CA ALA A 172 -24.68 -13.16 11.49
C ALA A 172 -23.52 -12.73 12.44
N GLY A 173 -22.27 -12.93 12.04
CA GLY A 173 -21.05 -12.47 12.68
C GLY A 173 -19.89 -12.54 11.70
N PHE A 174 -18.74 -11.97 12.10
CA PHE A 174 -17.48 -12.10 11.38
C PHE A 174 -16.52 -12.96 12.19
N VAL A 175 -16.00 -14.00 11.56
CA VAL A 175 -15.02 -14.92 12.17
C VAL A 175 -13.91 -15.18 11.16
N GLN A 176 -12.66 -15.16 11.62
CA GLN A 176 -11.52 -15.49 10.77
C GLN A 176 -10.46 -16.31 11.51
N ALA A 177 -9.74 -17.12 10.76
CA ALA A 177 -8.58 -17.87 11.23
C ALA A 177 -7.60 -18.11 10.08
N ALA A 178 -6.30 -18.19 10.38
CA ALA A 178 -5.29 -18.60 9.42
C ALA A 178 -5.15 -20.13 9.41
N THR A 179 -4.85 -20.72 8.26
CA THR A 179 -4.53 -22.14 8.15
C THR A 179 -3.15 -22.45 8.72
N ASP A 180 -3.03 -23.58 9.39
CA ASP A 180 -1.79 -24.14 9.91
C ASP A 180 -0.94 -24.85 8.84
N GLY A 181 0.14 -25.52 9.27
CA GLY A 181 1.03 -26.30 8.38
C GLY A 181 0.37 -27.47 7.65
N ALA A 182 -0.82 -27.91 8.09
CA ALA A 182 -1.63 -28.94 7.44
C ALA A 182 -2.75 -28.35 6.58
N GLY A 183 -2.81 -27.02 6.46
CA GLY A 183 -3.86 -26.31 5.73
C GLY A 183 -5.19 -26.23 6.50
N LEU A 184 -5.20 -26.42 7.82
CA LEU A 184 -6.40 -26.42 8.64
C LEU A 184 -6.58 -25.08 9.37
N ALA A 185 -7.77 -24.47 9.23
CA ALA A 185 -8.22 -23.33 10.01
C ALA A 185 -9.44 -23.73 10.87
N THR A 186 -9.49 -23.28 12.14
CA THR A 186 -10.67 -23.47 13.00
C THR A 186 -11.35 -22.13 13.22
N LEU A 187 -12.55 -21.98 12.69
CA LEU A 187 -13.41 -20.82 12.88
C LEU A 187 -14.27 -20.99 14.12
N ASN A 188 -14.17 -20.10 15.08
CA ASN A 188 -14.93 -20.15 16.32
C ASN A 188 -16.13 -19.21 16.26
N PHE A 189 -17.32 -19.76 15.99
CA PHE A 189 -18.56 -18.99 15.93
C PHE A 189 -19.15 -18.79 17.32
N PHE A 190 -19.64 -17.59 17.60
CA PHE A 190 -20.25 -17.22 18.88
C PHE A 190 -21.74 -16.96 18.67
N GLY A 191 -22.58 -17.83 19.22
CA GLY A 191 -24.03 -17.64 19.31
C GLY A 191 -24.78 -17.47 17.99
N GLY A 192 -24.11 -17.69 16.85
CA GLY A 192 -24.70 -17.69 15.52
C GLY A 192 -24.85 -19.11 14.98
N THR A 193 -25.76 -19.30 14.06
CA THR A 193 -25.87 -20.56 13.33
C THR A 193 -24.88 -20.55 12.18
N VAL A 194 -24.19 -21.67 11.96
CA VAL A 194 -23.32 -21.90 10.80
C VAL A 194 -24.13 -21.82 9.48
N ASP A 195 -25.47 -21.87 9.58
CA ASP A 195 -26.37 -21.85 8.44
C ASP A 195 -26.68 -20.44 7.91
N ASP A 196 -26.40 -19.37 8.70
CA ASP A 196 -26.67 -17.97 8.33
C ASP A 196 -25.47 -17.24 7.73
N LEU A 197 -24.59 -17.96 7.04
CA LEU A 197 -23.42 -17.38 6.43
C LEU A 197 -23.75 -16.78 5.05
N ALA A 198 -23.40 -15.51 4.88
CA ALA A 198 -23.52 -14.82 3.61
C ALA A 198 -22.37 -15.18 2.65
N ALA A 199 -21.16 -15.36 3.17
CA ALA A 199 -20.00 -15.74 2.37
C ALA A 199 -18.88 -16.39 3.19
N LEU A 200 -18.10 -17.24 2.54
CA LEU A 200 -16.78 -17.70 3.00
C LEU A 200 -15.73 -17.19 2.01
N TYR A 201 -14.75 -16.47 2.52
CA TYR A 201 -13.62 -15.97 1.75
C TYR A 201 -12.34 -16.65 2.20
N VAL A 202 -11.60 -17.22 1.25
CA VAL A 202 -10.30 -17.85 1.51
C VAL A 202 -9.24 -17.14 0.70
N LYS A 203 -8.37 -16.40 1.39
CA LYS A 203 -7.26 -15.64 0.81
C LYS A 203 -5.95 -16.34 1.12
N PRO A 204 -5.28 -16.94 0.13
CA PRO A 204 -3.95 -17.51 0.31
C PRO A 204 -2.92 -16.39 0.51
N PHE A 205 -1.82 -16.73 1.18
CA PHE A 205 -0.68 -15.80 1.31
C PHE A 205 0.03 -15.61 -0.04
N ALA A 206 0.25 -16.70 -0.78
CA ALA A 206 0.96 -16.70 -2.06
C ALA A 206 0.56 -17.90 -2.94
N ASP A 207 0.89 -17.83 -4.21
CA ASP A 207 0.94 -18.87 -5.25
C ASP A 207 -0.39 -19.50 -5.66
N TYR A 208 -1.48 -19.12 -5.01
CA TYR A 208 -2.83 -19.59 -5.33
C TYR A 208 -3.77 -18.44 -5.55
N TRP A 209 -4.84 -18.69 -6.35
CA TRP A 209 -6.00 -17.81 -6.43
C TRP A 209 -6.79 -17.89 -5.14
N GLU A 210 -7.29 -16.77 -4.68
CA GLU A 210 -8.27 -16.70 -3.62
C GLU A 210 -9.60 -17.30 -4.04
N ARG A 211 -10.49 -17.58 -3.07
CA ARG A 211 -11.82 -18.11 -3.36
C ARG A 211 -12.90 -17.39 -2.57
N TRP A 212 -13.94 -17.01 -3.29
CA TRP A 212 -15.16 -16.44 -2.74
C TRP A 212 -16.32 -17.43 -2.91
N ILE A 213 -16.94 -17.86 -1.81
CA ILE A 213 -18.03 -18.84 -1.78
C ILE A 213 -19.25 -18.13 -1.18
N PRO A 214 -20.24 -17.71 -2.00
CA PRO A 214 -21.48 -17.13 -1.48
C PRO A 214 -22.35 -18.19 -0.83
N SER A 215 -23.04 -17.85 0.25
CA SER A 215 -23.96 -18.71 1.00
C SER A 215 -23.38 -20.11 1.26
N PRO A 216 -22.22 -20.22 1.92
CA PRO A 216 -21.56 -21.52 2.14
C PRO A 216 -22.37 -22.38 3.09
N SER A 217 -22.44 -23.69 2.82
CA SER A 217 -22.97 -24.67 3.77
C SER A 217 -21.81 -25.34 4.50
N LEU A 218 -21.51 -24.88 5.72
CA LEU A 218 -20.45 -25.42 6.54
C LEU A 218 -20.99 -26.40 7.58
N ARG A 219 -20.17 -27.40 7.91
CA ARG A 219 -20.48 -28.45 8.89
C ARG A 219 -19.59 -28.29 10.13
N SER A 220 -20.20 -28.31 11.30
CA SER A 220 -19.47 -28.30 12.57
C SER A 220 -19.02 -29.71 13.05
N ASP A 221 -19.64 -30.77 12.49
CA ASP A 221 -19.41 -32.18 12.85
C ASP A 221 -18.26 -32.84 12.04
N ARG A 222 -17.73 -32.16 11.03
CA ARG A 222 -16.64 -32.67 10.19
C ARG A 222 -15.81 -31.53 9.59
N GLU A 223 -14.69 -31.87 8.96
CA GLU A 223 -13.89 -30.91 8.18
C GLU A 223 -14.64 -30.49 6.91
N ASN A 224 -14.56 -29.19 6.61
CA ASN A 224 -15.05 -28.60 5.37
C ASN A 224 -13.85 -28.39 4.45
N LEU A 225 -13.90 -28.88 3.22
CA LEU A 225 -12.79 -28.77 2.27
C LEU A 225 -13.01 -27.59 1.33
N VAL A 226 -11.98 -26.72 1.22
CA VAL A 226 -11.89 -25.70 0.19
C VAL A 226 -10.64 -25.97 -0.66
N THR A 227 -10.83 -26.03 -1.98
CA THR A 227 -9.74 -26.23 -2.93
C THR A 227 -9.41 -24.94 -3.66
N LEU A 228 -8.14 -24.52 -3.66
CA LEU A 228 -7.65 -23.36 -4.37
C LEU A 228 -6.89 -23.75 -5.64
N GLN A 229 -6.99 -22.93 -6.67
CA GLN A 229 -6.23 -23.12 -7.90
C GLN A 229 -4.87 -22.42 -7.80
N PRO A 230 -3.74 -23.06 -8.17
CA PRO A 230 -2.47 -22.35 -8.36
C PRO A 230 -2.62 -21.20 -9.38
N LEU A 231 -1.90 -20.08 -9.14
CA LEU A 231 -1.94 -18.92 -10.04
C LEU A 231 -1.63 -19.31 -11.50
N GLU A 232 -0.68 -20.24 -11.71
CA GLU A 232 -0.26 -20.72 -13.04
C GLU A 232 -1.33 -21.51 -13.81
N ASN A 233 -2.36 -22.01 -13.12
CA ASN A 233 -3.42 -22.81 -13.75
C ASN A 233 -4.52 -21.98 -14.41
N TRP A 234 -4.52 -20.64 -14.21
CA TRP A 234 -5.47 -19.76 -14.88
C TRP A 234 -4.89 -19.20 -16.17
N PRO A 235 -5.47 -19.51 -17.35
CA PRO A 235 -4.91 -19.09 -18.64
C PRO A 235 -4.73 -17.57 -18.77
N GLY A 236 -5.66 -16.77 -18.19
CA GLY A 236 -5.59 -15.30 -18.23
C GLY A 236 -4.40 -14.73 -17.48
N ALA A 237 -3.85 -15.44 -16.49
CA ALA A 237 -2.65 -15.03 -15.77
C ALA A 237 -1.40 -15.09 -16.66
N ASN A 238 -1.32 -16.10 -17.55
CA ASN A 238 -0.15 -16.36 -18.39
C ASN A 238 1.16 -16.52 -17.60
N LEU A 239 1.06 -17.09 -16.40
CA LEU A 239 2.18 -17.34 -15.49
C LEU A 239 2.78 -18.73 -15.79
N ARG A 240 4.12 -18.81 -15.83
CA ARG A 240 4.85 -20.08 -15.93
C ARG A 240 5.98 -20.11 -14.92
N ARG A 241 5.99 -21.13 -14.07
CA ARG A 241 7.05 -21.30 -13.07
C ARG A 241 8.44 -21.27 -13.68
N GLY A 242 9.36 -20.56 -13.00
CA GLY A 242 10.77 -20.51 -13.41
C GLY A 242 11.05 -19.65 -14.65
N GLN A 243 10.05 -18.96 -15.18
CA GLN A 243 10.22 -17.99 -16.27
C GLN A 243 9.88 -16.57 -15.79
N PRO A 244 10.51 -15.53 -16.41
CA PRO A 244 10.09 -14.17 -16.20
C PRO A 244 8.60 -14.01 -16.52
N PHE A 245 7.85 -13.41 -15.61
CA PHE A 245 6.42 -13.20 -15.75
C PHE A 245 6.15 -11.72 -16.01
N VAL A 246 5.38 -11.43 -17.04
CA VAL A 246 4.83 -10.09 -17.31
C VAL A 246 3.33 -10.16 -17.03
N GLY A 247 2.86 -9.37 -16.08
CA GLY A 247 1.46 -9.35 -15.63
C GLY A 247 0.50 -8.92 -16.75
N TRP A 248 -0.80 -9.11 -16.50
CA TRP A 248 -1.81 -8.70 -17.48
C TRP A 248 -1.81 -7.19 -17.71
N GLY A 249 -1.53 -6.43 -16.63
CA GLY A 249 -1.49 -4.97 -16.67
C GLY A 249 -0.33 -4.45 -17.48
N GLU A 250 0.85 -4.97 -17.23
CA GLU A 250 2.07 -4.64 -17.98
C GLU A 250 1.93 -5.02 -19.47
N ARG A 251 1.29 -6.17 -19.76
CA ARG A 251 0.97 -6.56 -21.15
C ARG A 251 -0.02 -5.60 -21.81
N LEU A 252 -1.11 -5.27 -21.09
CA LEU A 252 -2.12 -4.32 -21.58
C LEU A 252 -1.50 -2.95 -21.86
N MET A 253 -0.56 -2.51 -21.03
CA MET A 253 0.16 -1.25 -21.23
C MET A 253 1.29 -1.34 -22.27
N GLY A 254 1.51 -2.49 -22.88
CA GLY A 254 2.48 -2.68 -23.98
C GLY A 254 3.91 -2.98 -23.55
N LEU A 255 4.18 -3.28 -22.28
CA LEU A 255 5.54 -3.57 -21.80
C LEU A 255 6.17 -4.77 -22.51
N GLN A 256 5.39 -5.80 -22.81
CA GLN A 256 5.90 -7.04 -23.45
C GLN A 256 6.46 -6.80 -24.86
N GLY A 257 6.01 -5.76 -25.55
CA GLY A 257 6.48 -5.39 -26.91
C GLY A 257 7.45 -4.21 -26.93
N SER A 258 7.80 -3.65 -25.77
CA SER A 258 8.70 -2.50 -25.68
C SER A 258 10.16 -2.88 -25.99
N ASP A 259 10.95 -1.86 -26.34
CA ASP A 259 12.40 -2.02 -26.54
C ASP A 259 13.04 -2.56 -25.25
N ALA A 260 13.85 -3.62 -25.39
CA ALA A 260 14.54 -4.27 -24.28
C ALA A 260 15.57 -3.34 -23.58
N SER A 261 15.98 -2.24 -24.23
CA SER A 261 16.86 -1.23 -23.63
C SER A 261 16.14 -0.29 -22.65
N LEU A 262 14.81 -0.25 -22.68
CA LEU A 262 14.00 0.54 -21.75
C LEU A 262 13.91 -0.18 -20.40
N THR A 263 14.93 0.02 -19.57
CA THR A 263 15.11 -0.69 -18.29
C THR A 263 14.98 0.22 -17.07
N GLY A 264 14.86 1.52 -17.26
CA GLY A 264 14.85 2.51 -16.19
C GLY A 264 16.24 2.84 -15.64
N LYS A 265 17.31 2.32 -16.27
CA LYS A 265 18.69 2.59 -15.87
C LYS A 265 19.00 4.07 -15.89
N GLY A 266 19.52 4.58 -14.78
CA GLY A 266 19.86 5.99 -14.61
C GLY A 266 18.80 6.85 -13.94
N ALA A 267 17.58 6.32 -13.74
CA ALA A 267 16.56 6.96 -12.92
C ALA A 267 16.53 6.39 -11.50
N LYS A 268 16.09 7.23 -10.55
CA LYS A 268 15.87 6.88 -9.15
C LYS A 268 14.38 6.86 -8.84
N VAL A 269 13.89 5.77 -8.28
CA VAL A 269 12.50 5.64 -7.86
C VAL A 269 12.40 5.34 -6.37
N ALA A 270 11.52 6.05 -5.65
CA ALA A 270 11.22 5.75 -4.26
C ALA A 270 9.88 5.04 -4.13
N ILE A 271 9.82 4.05 -3.24
CA ILE A 271 8.61 3.33 -2.86
C ILE A 271 8.35 3.62 -1.38
N ILE A 272 7.34 4.44 -1.11
CA ILE A 272 6.90 4.79 0.25
C ILE A 272 5.79 3.82 0.64
N ASP A 273 6.13 2.78 1.44
CA ASP A 273 5.24 1.64 1.66
C ASP A 273 5.59 0.84 2.94
N SER A 274 5.33 -0.47 2.97
CA SER A 274 5.54 -1.38 4.10
C SER A 274 6.91 -2.03 4.18
N GLY A 275 7.82 -1.68 3.28
CA GLY A 275 9.13 -2.31 3.13
C GLY A 275 9.25 -3.12 1.84
N CYS A 276 10.28 -3.97 1.75
CA CYS A 276 10.51 -4.83 0.59
C CYS A 276 11.34 -6.05 0.96
N ASP A 277 10.82 -7.26 0.71
CA ASP A 277 11.59 -8.49 0.90
C ASP A 277 12.65 -8.66 -0.19
N THR A 278 13.86 -8.22 0.08
CA THR A 278 14.99 -8.36 -0.85
C THR A 278 15.58 -9.77 -0.93
N ASN A 279 15.05 -10.74 -0.16
CA ASN A 279 15.35 -12.16 -0.36
C ASN A 279 14.53 -12.76 -1.50
N HIS A 280 13.45 -12.11 -1.90
CA HIS A 280 12.70 -12.52 -3.09
C HIS A 280 13.59 -12.38 -4.34
N PRO A 281 13.75 -13.43 -5.17
CA PRO A 281 14.67 -13.42 -6.31
C PRO A 281 14.44 -12.24 -7.27
N ALA A 282 13.17 -11.90 -7.54
CA ALA A 282 12.82 -10.77 -8.41
C ALA A 282 13.16 -9.38 -7.83
N LEU A 283 13.39 -9.28 -6.52
CA LEU A 283 13.65 -8.02 -5.80
C LEU A 283 15.07 -7.94 -5.22
N SER A 284 15.88 -8.98 -5.42
CA SER A 284 17.20 -9.13 -4.81
C SER A 284 18.22 -8.06 -5.21
N HIS A 285 17.98 -7.32 -6.28
CA HIS A 285 18.80 -6.20 -6.74
C HIS A 285 18.55 -4.89 -5.97
N ILE A 286 17.42 -4.78 -5.23
CA ILE A 286 17.09 -3.60 -4.44
C ILE A 286 17.96 -3.57 -3.18
N LYS A 287 18.72 -2.48 -2.98
CA LYS A 287 19.74 -2.40 -1.92
C LYS A 287 19.58 -1.21 -0.97
N ILE A 288 18.78 -0.21 -1.34
CA ILE A 288 18.69 1.07 -0.64
C ILE A 288 17.31 1.18 0.01
N GLY A 289 17.27 1.59 1.27
CA GLY A 289 16.03 1.88 1.96
C GLY A 289 16.24 2.32 3.40
N LEU A 290 15.19 2.82 4.03
CA LEU A 290 15.10 3.22 5.43
C LEU A 290 13.79 2.73 6.04
N ASP A 291 13.81 2.40 7.32
CA ASP A 291 12.60 2.15 8.12
C ASP A 291 12.27 3.41 8.95
N LEU A 292 11.25 4.14 8.53
CA LEU A 292 10.77 5.34 9.21
C LEU A 292 9.77 5.05 10.34
N THR A 293 9.47 3.77 10.59
CA THR A 293 8.59 3.32 11.68
C THR A 293 9.37 2.95 12.92
N ASN A 294 10.66 2.64 12.77
CA ASN A 294 11.54 2.21 13.85
C ASN A 294 12.70 3.20 13.98
N LEU A 295 12.48 4.24 14.79
CA LEU A 295 13.47 5.28 15.05
C LEU A 295 14.29 4.92 16.28
N ASP A 296 15.60 5.22 16.24
CA ASP A 296 16.46 5.11 17.40
C ASP A 296 16.13 6.19 18.47
N PRO A 297 16.72 6.12 19.68
CA PRO A 297 16.47 7.14 20.72
C PRO A 297 16.82 8.59 20.31
N ASN A 298 17.62 8.77 19.24
CA ASN A 298 17.96 10.07 18.69
C ASN A 298 17.05 10.47 17.51
N ASN A 299 15.98 9.70 17.26
CA ASN A 299 15.03 9.88 16.17
C ASN A 299 15.61 9.65 14.76
N ASN A 300 16.64 8.78 14.63
CA ASN A 300 17.15 8.37 13.34
C ASN A 300 16.46 7.09 12.85
N PRO A 301 16.14 7.00 11.55
CA PRO A 301 15.54 5.81 10.94
C PRO A 301 16.48 4.60 10.99
N ASP A 302 15.92 3.39 11.22
CA ASP A 302 16.70 2.16 11.10
C ASP A 302 17.06 1.89 9.63
N PRO A 303 18.36 1.70 9.31
CA PRO A 303 18.79 1.50 7.94
C PRO A 303 18.59 0.08 7.40
N ASN A 304 18.13 -0.88 8.21
CA ASN A 304 18.12 -2.30 7.84
C ASN A 304 16.72 -2.95 7.85
N THR A 305 15.85 -2.59 8.78
CA THR A 305 14.55 -3.25 8.99
C THR A 305 13.52 -2.98 7.90
N TRP A 306 13.80 -2.08 6.96
CA TRP A 306 12.98 -1.87 5.77
C TRP A 306 12.88 -3.12 4.87
N ARG A 307 13.83 -4.08 5.02
CA ARG A 307 13.80 -5.37 4.30
C ARG A 307 12.79 -6.36 4.86
N ASN A 308 12.27 -6.08 6.06
CA ASN A 308 11.24 -6.90 6.69
C ASN A 308 9.85 -6.36 6.34
N ASP A 309 9.26 -6.87 5.28
CA ASP A 309 7.93 -6.49 4.83
C ASP A 309 6.87 -7.45 5.38
N VAL A 310 6.36 -7.16 6.58
CA VAL A 310 5.36 -7.99 7.25
C VAL A 310 3.94 -7.85 6.67
N ILE A 311 3.70 -6.82 5.87
CA ILE A 311 2.41 -6.57 5.21
C ILE A 311 2.40 -7.14 3.79
N SER A 312 3.56 -7.34 3.19
CA SER A 312 3.77 -7.80 1.81
C SER A 312 3.43 -6.77 0.72
N HIS A 313 2.86 -5.62 1.11
CA HIS A 313 2.32 -4.63 0.18
C HIS A 313 3.42 -3.89 -0.59
N GLY A 314 4.47 -3.46 0.09
CA GLY A 314 5.61 -2.79 -0.55
C GLY A 314 6.40 -3.72 -1.48
N SER A 315 6.56 -4.99 -1.12
CA SER A 315 7.17 -6.01 -2.00
C SER A 315 6.35 -6.21 -3.27
N HIS A 316 5.01 -6.18 -3.15
CA HIS A 316 4.12 -6.30 -4.30
C HIS A 316 4.26 -5.09 -5.23
N CYS A 317 4.21 -3.87 -4.71
CA CYS A 317 4.42 -2.64 -5.47
C CYS A 317 5.83 -2.61 -6.13
N ALA A 318 6.87 -3.04 -5.39
CA ALA A 318 8.23 -3.10 -5.91
C ALA A 318 8.38 -4.07 -7.09
N GLY A 319 7.65 -5.19 -7.06
CA GLY A 319 7.62 -6.15 -8.18
C GLY A 319 7.08 -5.54 -9.46
N VAL A 320 5.95 -4.83 -9.40
CA VAL A 320 5.35 -4.14 -10.54
C VAL A 320 6.27 -3.05 -11.09
N ILE A 321 6.90 -2.25 -10.22
CA ILE A 321 7.78 -1.15 -10.64
C ILE A 321 9.09 -1.69 -11.22
N ALA A 322 9.78 -2.56 -10.48
CA ALA A 322 11.18 -2.86 -10.70
C ALA A 322 11.56 -4.33 -10.61
N GLY A 323 10.60 -5.26 -10.61
CA GLY A 323 10.89 -6.69 -10.62
C GLY A 323 11.83 -7.05 -11.76
N ASN A 324 12.94 -7.79 -11.47
CA ASN A 324 13.96 -8.12 -12.47
C ASN A 324 13.65 -9.38 -13.30
N GLY A 325 12.50 -10.01 -13.08
CA GLY A 325 12.07 -11.23 -13.78
C GLY A 325 12.68 -12.52 -13.24
N ASN A 326 13.62 -12.47 -12.30
CA ASN A 326 14.24 -13.68 -11.76
C ASN A 326 13.24 -14.44 -10.87
N ASN A 327 12.74 -15.57 -11.38
CA ASN A 327 11.75 -16.41 -10.70
C ASN A 327 10.52 -15.61 -10.19
N GLY A 328 10.06 -14.65 -11.00
CA GLY A 328 8.93 -13.81 -10.64
C GLY A 328 8.63 -12.74 -11.68
N ILE A 329 7.98 -11.67 -11.24
CA ILE A 329 7.53 -10.58 -12.11
C ILE A 329 8.69 -9.79 -12.72
N ARG A 330 8.55 -9.47 -14.02
CA ARG A 330 9.32 -8.46 -14.74
C ARG A 330 8.53 -7.14 -14.69
N GLY A 331 8.98 -6.22 -13.87
CA GLY A 331 8.40 -4.89 -13.76
C GLY A 331 8.82 -3.95 -14.90
N PHE A 332 8.35 -2.70 -14.84
CA PHE A 332 8.63 -1.69 -15.87
C PHE A 332 10.12 -1.30 -15.90
N ALA A 333 10.71 -1.00 -14.74
CA ALA A 333 12.03 -0.37 -14.61
C ALA A 333 13.01 -1.23 -13.78
N PRO A 334 13.40 -2.43 -14.25
CA PRO A 334 14.19 -3.40 -13.48
C PRO A 334 15.63 -2.97 -13.17
N GLU A 335 16.17 -1.96 -13.85
CA GLU A 335 17.51 -1.41 -13.61
C GLU A 335 17.48 -0.01 -12.99
N ALA A 336 16.31 0.49 -12.59
CA ALA A 336 16.22 1.73 -11.84
C ALA A 336 16.87 1.58 -10.44
N GLU A 337 17.43 2.66 -9.92
CA GLU A 337 17.87 2.73 -8.53
C GLU A 337 16.65 2.89 -7.61
N VAL A 338 16.32 1.81 -6.89
CA VAL A 338 15.11 1.77 -6.04
C VAL A 338 15.46 2.11 -4.61
N HIS A 339 14.75 3.10 -4.04
CA HIS A 339 14.81 3.50 -2.63
C HIS A 339 13.52 3.11 -1.92
N VAL A 340 13.58 2.19 -0.97
CA VAL A 340 12.43 1.75 -0.19
C VAL A 340 12.33 2.54 1.11
N LEU A 341 11.22 3.25 1.31
CA LEU A 341 10.97 4.04 2.52
C LEU A 341 9.79 3.41 3.26
N LYS A 342 10.12 2.65 4.31
CA LYS A 342 9.12 1.89 5.05
C LYS A 342 8.38 2.79 6.03
N LEU A 343 7.05 2.89 5.84
CA LEU A 343 6.11 3.60 6.70
C LEU A 343 5.16 2.66 7.44
N PHE A 344 4.99 1.42 6.98
CA PHE A 344 4.01 0.51 7.56
C PHE A 344 4.66 -0.74 8.16
N PRO A 345 4.06 -1.29 9.25
CA PRO A 345 2.86 -0.81 9.94
C PRO A 345 3.11 0.44 10.80
N GLY A 346 2.10 1.27 10.98
CA GLY A 346 2.10 2.34 11.99
C GLY A 346 2.42 3.76 11.50
N GLY A 347 2.83 3.92 10.24
CA GLY A 347 3.18 5.23 9.67
C GLY A 347 2.07 6.27 9.74
N ALA A 348 2.45 7.51 9.99
CA ALA A 348 1.58 8.66 10.10
C ALA A 348 2.06 9.81 9.19
N PHE A 349 1.44 10.96 9.26
CA PHE A 349 1.80 12.09 8.42
C PHE A 349 3.25 12.57 8.62
N ASP A 350 3.78 12.51 9.84
CA ASP A 350 5.19 12.86 10.09
C ASP A 350 6.15 11.95 9.32
N SER A 351 5.91 10.64 9.33
CA SER A 351 6.72 9.68 8.57
C SER A 351 6.65 9.93 7.06
N LEU A 352 5.46 10.30 6.54
CA LEU A 352 5.31 10.66 5.12
C LEU A 352 6.07 11.95 4.78
N ILE A 353 6.04 12.96 5.65
CA ILE A 353 6.82 14.18 5.49
C ILE A 353 8.32 13.85 5.45
N GLU A 354 8.80 13.03 6.39
CA GLU A 354 10.21 12.59 6.45
C GLU A 354 10.62 11.82 5.18
N ALA A 355 9.73 10.94 4.67
CA ALA A 355 9.96 10.22 3.40
C ALA A 355 10.06 11.17 2.20
N LEU A 356 9.19 12.18 2.10
CA LEU A 356 9.24 13.17 1.02
C LEU A 356 10.50 14.05 1.11
N VAL A 357 10.92 14.44 2.33
CA VAL A 357 12.18 15.13 2.58
C VAL A 357 13.37 14.28 2.13
N TYR A 358 13.36 12.98 2.45
CA TYR A 358 14.36 12.05 1.96
C TYR A 358 14.44 12.06 0.43
N CYS A 359 13.29 11.97 -0.25
CA CYS A 359 13.23 11.96 -1.70
C CYS A 359 13.84 13.21 -2.34
N VAL A 360 13.60 14.39 -1.75
CA VAL A 360 14.22 15.64 -2.20
C VAL A 360 15.73 15.62 -2.01
N ASN A 361 16.20 15.18 -0.84
CA ASN A 361 17.63 15.17 -0.49
C ASN A 361 18.44 14.14 -1.30
N HIS A 362 17.80 13.06 -1.78
CA HIS A 362 18.44 12.00 -2.56
C HIS A 362 18.21 12.12 -4.07
N GLU A 363 17.58 13.24 -4.50
CA GLU A 363 17.32 13.51 -5.92
C GLU A 363 16.54 12.38 -6.59
N ILE A 364 15.47 11.89 -5.93
CA ILE A 364 14.57 10.91 -6.52
C ILE A 364 13.89 11.52 -7.76
N ASP A 365 13.61 10.71 -8.77
CA ASP A 365 12.92 11.14 -9.98
C ASP A 365 11.42 10.94 -9.88
N VAL A 366 11.00 9.76 -9.40
CA VAL A 366 9.61 9.35 -9.29
C VAL A 366 9.36 8.70 -7.93
N VAL A 367 8.25 9.01 -7.30
CA VAL A 367 7.83 8.44 -6.02
C VAL A 367 6.52 7.69 -6.20
N ASN A 368 6.46 6.46 -5.70
CA ASN A 368 5.22 5.70 -5.53
C ASN A 368 4.66 5.89 -4.12
N CYS A 369 3.43 6.38 -4.02
CA CYS A 369 2.67 6.49 -2.78
C CYS A 369 1.38 5.69 -2.88
N SER A 370 1.44 4.40 -2.51
CA SER A 370 0.28 3.50 -2.48
C SER A 370 -0.43 3.59 -1.11
N LEU A 371 -0.74 4.81 -0.68
CA LEU A 371 -1.25 5.13 0.65
C LEU A 371 -2.19 6.34 0.62
N GLY A 372 -2.97 6.52 1.69
CA GLY A 372 -3.83 7.69 1.83
C GLY A 372 -4.49 7.84 3.19
N SER A 373 -5.30 8.89 3.31
CA SER A 373 -6.11 9.24 4.48
C SER A 373 -7.29 10.10 4.07
N ASP A 374 -8.37 10.06 4.84
CA ASP A 374 -9.50 10.98 4.70
C ASP A 374 -9.17 12.37 5.23
N GLN A 375 -8.16 12.47 6.09
CA GLN A 375 -7.69 13.71 6.68
C GLN A 375 -6.67 14.40 5.78
N VAL A 376 -6.62 15.73 5.83
CA VAL A 376 -5.63 16.55 5.12
C VAL A 376 -4.55 17.03 6.08
N ASN A 377 -3.32 17.18 5.56
CA ASN A 377 -2.20 17.69 6.33
C ASN A 377 -1.40 18.71 5.50
N GLU A 378 -1.26 19.92 6.04
CA GLU A 378 -0.57 21.05 5.41
C GLU A 378 0.93 20.76 5.24
N GLY A 379 1.56 20.10 6.22
CA GLY A 379 2.97 19.72 6.15
C GLY A 379 3.25 18.77 4.99
N VAL A 380 2.38 17.78 4.79
CA VAL A 380 2.46 16.88 3.63
C VAL A 380 2.25 17.66 2.32
N ALA A 381 1.25 18.54 2.24
CA ALA A 381 0.99 19.34 1.03
C ALA A 381 2.18 20.24 0.66
N GLN A 382 2.83 20.83 1.67
CA GLN A 382 4.05 21.61 1.46
C GLN A 382 5.21 20.74 0.95
N GLN A 383 5.43 19.54 1.51
CA GLN A 383 6.50 18.65 1.04
C GLN A 383 6.21 18.06 -0.34
N MET A 384 4.96 17.80 -0.69
CA MET A 384 4.56 17.47 -2.07
C MET A 384 4.91 18.60 -3.06
N SER A 385 4.70 19.84 -2.64
CA SER A 385 5.07 21.01 -3.44
C SER A 385 6.59 21.17 -3.57
N GLU A 386 7.36 20.88 -2.49
CA GLU A 386 8.83 20.86 -2.53
C GLU A 386 9.35 19.75 -3.45
N ALA A 387 8.78 18.53 -3.37
CA ALA A 387 9.12 17.44 -4.27
C ALA A 387 8.94 17.85 -5.75
N ARG A 388 7.80 18.46 -6.08
CA ARG A 388 7.58 19.00 -7.45
C ARG A 388 8.62 20.06 -7.83
N ARG A 389 8.95 21.00 -6.93
CA ARG A 389 10.01 22.03 -7.17
C ARG A 389 11.38 21.41 -7.37
N ALA A 390 11.66 20.27 -6.73
CA ALA A 390 12.89 19.50 -6.91
C ALA A 390 12.92 18.62 -8.17
N GLY A 391 11.88 18.67 -9.00
CA GLY A 391 11.80 17.91 -10.25
C GLY A 391 11.31 16.47 -10.07
N ILE A 392 10.61 16.17 -8.98
CA ILE A 392 10.11 14.85 -8.61
C ILE A 392 8.64 14.72 -8.98
N VAL A 393 8.26 13.62 -9.62
CA VAL A 393 6.86 13.23 -9.84
C VAL A 393 6.43 12.31 -8.70
N VAL A 394 5.33 12.65 -8.02
CA VAL A 394 4.76 11.80 -6.98
C VAL A 394 3.46 11.19 -7.51
N VAL A 395 3.49 9.88 -7.74
CA VAL A 395 2.34 9.07 -8.18
C VAL A 395 1.62 8.57 -6.94
N VAL A 396 0.32 8.82 -6.85
CA VAL A 396 -0.45 8.52 -5.64
C VAL A 396 -1.72 7.74 -5.98
N ALA A 397 -1.97 6.67 -5.25
CA ALA A 397 -3.19 5.86 -5.34
C ALA A 397 -4.42 6.69 -4.91
N ALA A 398 -5.50 6.66 -5.70
CA ALA A 398 -6.70 7.47 -5.48
C ALA A 398 -7.47 7.10 -4.20
N GLY A 399 -7.35 5.84 -3.74
CA GLY A 399 -8.06 5.28 -2.59
C GLY A 399 -9.07 4.19 -2.97
N ASN A 400 -9.49 3.39 -1.97
CA ASN A 400 -10.32 2.18 -2.16
C ASN A 400 -11.66 2.23 -1.43
N SER A 401 -12.16 3.40 -1.07
CA SER A 401 -13.40 3.58 -0.32
C SER A 401 -14.66 3.76 -1.19
N ALA A 402 -14.54 3.59 -2.53
CA ALA A 402 -15.62 3.88 -3.48
C ALA A 402 -16.16 5.33 -3.41
N GLY A 403 -15.46 6.20 -2.72
CA GLY A 403 -15.81 7.59 -2.43
C GLY A 403 -15.00 8.61 -3.24
N PRO A 404 -14.91 9.84 -2.73
CA PRO A 404 -14.02 10.86 -3.27
C PRO A 404 -12.54 10.45 -3.15
N VAL A 405 -11.70 10.99 -4.05
CA VAL A 405 -10.24 10.80 -4.00
C VAL A 405 -9.69 11.19 -2.63
N GLN A 406 -8.88 10.32 -2.04
CA GLN A 406 -8.28 10.51 -0.73
C GLN A 406 -7.04 11.40 -0.77
N PHE A 407 -6.64 11.94 0.37
CA PHE A 407 -5.40 12.69 0.53
C PHE A 407 -4.22 11.71 0.69
N PRO A 408 -3.02 11.96 0.08
CA PRO A 408 -2.64 13.18 -0.65
C PRO A 408 -2.94 13.15 -2.16
N ALA A 409 -3.58 12.10 -2.71
CA ALA A 409 -3.87 11.96 -4.14
C ALA A 409 -4.72 13.12 -4.69
N ARG A 410 -5.55 13.77 -3.83
CA ARG A 410 -6.38 14.92 -4.21
C ARG A 410 -5.62 16.24 -4.43
N LEU A 411 -4.31 16.28 -4.13
CA LEU A 411 -3.48 17.47 -4.35
C LEU A 411 -3.12 17.64 -5.83
N ASP A 412 -3.10 18.86 -6.33
CA ASP A 412 -2.68 19.18 -7.69
C ASP A 412 -1.21 18.85 -7.99
N THR A 413 -0.42 18.62 -6.93
CA THR A 413 0.98 18.19 -7.02
C THR A 413 1.14 16.67 -7.16
N ALA A 414 0.06 15.91 -7.02
CA ALA A 414 0.04 14.46 -7.17
C ALA A 414 -0.38 14.03 -8.58
N LEU A 415 0.24 13.00 -9.11
CA LEU A 415 -0.30 12.24 -10.24
C LEU A 415 -1.23 11.16 -9.68
N CYS A 416 -2.52 11.50 -9.58
CA CYS A 416 -3.54 10.64 -9.00
C CYS A 416 -3.92 9.50 -9.94
N VAL A 417 -3.87 8.26 -9.44
CA VAL A 417 -4.12 7.04 -10.20
C VAL A 417 -5.25 6.22 -9.58
N SER A 418 -6.29 5.94 -10.36
CA SER A 418 -7.39 5.03 -10.01
C SER A 418 -7.10 3.59 -10.45
N ALA A 419 -7.96 2.65 -10.06
CA ALA A 419 -7.84 1.25 -10.44
C ALA A 419 -8.65 0.91 -11.70
N LEU A 420 -8.10 0.01 -12.53
CA LEU A 420 -8.74 -0.60 -13.71
C LEU A 420 -8.70 -2.11 -13.55
N GLY A 421 -9.79 -2.80 -13.91
CA GLY A 421 -9.85 -4.26 -14.00
C GLY A 421 -10.13 -4.71 -15.42
N GLN A 422 -9.82 -5.98 -15.71
CA GLN A 422 -10.14 -6.65 -16.96
C GLN A 422 -10.73 -8.03 -16.70
N ALA A 423 -11.95 -8.27 -17.18
CA ALA A 423 -12.60 -9.57 -17.08
C ALA A 423 -11.79 -10.65 -17.81
N GLY A 424 -11.73 -11.85 -17.24
CA GLY A 424 -10.97 -12.98 -17.82
C GLY A 424 -9.52 -13.07 -17.34
N THR A 425 -8.98 -12.05 -16.67
CA THR A 425 -7.62 -12.11 -16.09
C THR A 425 -7.57 -12.86 -14.75
N PHE A 426 -8.71 -13.20 -14.17
CA PHE A 426 -8.88 -13.93 -12.90
C PHE A 426 -10.03 -14.93 -12.98
N PRO A 427 -10.04 -15.99 -12.13
CA PRO A 427 -11.16 -16.93 -12.05
C PRO A 427 -12.47 -16.26 -11.56
N PRO A 428 -13.64 -16.72 -12.03
CA PRO A 428 -14.93 -16.10 -11.69
C PRO A 428 -15.40 -16.36 -10.25
N ASP A 429 -14.83 -17.35 -9.56
CA ASP A 429 -15.11 -17.72 -8.18
C ASP A 429 -14.17 -17.07 -7.16
N THR A 430 -13.48 -16.01 -7.57
CA THR A 430 -12.61 -15.18 -6.71
C THR A 430 -13.33 -13.92 -6.23
N TYR A 431 -12.80 -13.28 -5.18
CA TYR A 431 -13.26 -11.97 -4.74
C TYR A 431 -12.96 -10.90 -5.81
N HIS A 432 -11.89 -11.05 -6.60
CA HIS A 432 -11.60 -10.18 -7.75
C HIS A 432 -12.83 -10.01 -8.66
N ALA A 433 -13.57 -11.10 -8.90
CA ALA A 433 -14.81 -11.06 -9.67
C ALA A 433 -15.92 -10.24 -8.98
N GLN A 434 -15.93 -10.17 -7.65
CA GLN A 434 -16.89 -9.38 -6.88
C GLN A 434 -16.60 -7.87 -6.97
N THR A 435 -15.38 -7.48 -7.31
CA THR A 435 -15.00 -6.06 -7.48
C THR A 435 -15.56 -5.47 -8.78
N ALA A 436 -15.85 -6.32 -9.78
CA ALA A 436 -16.50 -5.88 -11.01
C ALA A 436 -17.92 -5.36 -10.73
N PRO A 437 -18.40 -4.31 -11.42
CA PRO A 437 -19.78 -3.86 -11.32
C PRO A 437 -20.76 -4.99 -11.68
N SER A 438 -21.65 -5.33 -10.77
CA SER A 438 -22.59 -6.47 -10.93
C SER A 438 -23.69 -6.23 -11.96
N GLN A 439 -23.89 -4.98 -12.35
CA GLN A 439 -24.68 -4.55 -13.50
C GLN A 439 -23.87 -3.49 -14.22
N MET A 440 -24.03 -3.38 -15.54
CA MET A 440 -23.41 -2.31 -16.32
C MET A 440 -23.85 -0.96 -15.75
N GLN A 441 -23.10 -0.45 -14.78
CA GLN A 441 -23.31 0.91 -14.30
C GLN A 441 -22.78 1.85 -15.36
N PRO A 442 -23.56 2.80 -15.84
CA PRO A 442 -23.08 3.79 -16.81
C PRO A 442 -21.80 4.46 -16.29
N GLY A 443 -20.77 4.51 -17.11
CA GLY A 443 -19.50 5.12 -16.77
C GLY A 443 -18.47 4.21 -16.08
N MET A 444 -18.82 2.99 -15.65
CA MET A 444 -17.88 2.05 -15.00
C MET A 444 -17.42 0.89 -15.91
N THR A 445 -18.06 0.68 -17.04
CA THR A 445 -17.68 -0.38 -18.00
C THR A 445 -17.69 0.12 -19.42
N THR A 446 -16.81 -0.43 -20.26
CA THR A 446 -16.77 -0.12 -21.69
C THR A 446 -17.67 -1.04 -22.52
N GLY A 447 -18.06 -2.19 -22.00
CA GLY A 447 -18.67 -3.28 -22.75
C GLY A 447 -17.77 -3.94 -23.78
N ALA A 448 -16.62 -3.31 -24.13
CA ALA A 448 -15.59 -3.84 -25.02
C ALA A 448 -14.37 -4.30 -24.22
N ASN A 449 -13.68 -5.34 -24.66
CA ASN A 449 -12.43 -5.85 -24.07
C ASN A 449 -12.50 -6.24 -22.57
N GLY A 450 -13.69 -6.26 -21.96
CA GLY A 450 -13.90 -6.61 -20.57
C GLY A 450 -13.28 -5.65 -19.55
N LEU A 451 -12.95 -4.43 -19.94
CA LEU A 451 -12.41 -3.40 -19.02
C LEU A 451 -13.52 -2.84 -18.13
N PHE A 452 -13.19 -2.58 -16.86
CA PHE A 452 -14.10 -1.99 -15.89
C PHE A 452 -13.38 -1.17 -14.82
N ALA A 453 -14.04 -0.17 -14.27
CA ALA A 453 -13.62 0.48 -13.04
C ALA A 453 -14.14 -0.36 -11.86
N PRO A 454 -13.28 -0.88 -10.96
CA PRO A 454 -13.73 -1.71 -9.85
C PRO A 454 -14.54 -0.90 -8.84
N LYS A 455 -15.50 -1.56 -8.17
CA LYS A 455 -16.42 -0.92 -7.22
C LYS A 455 -15.73 -0.13 -6.12
N PHE A 456 -14.55 -0.57 -5.70
CA PHE A 456 -13.79 0.06 -4.61
C PHE A 456 -13.09 1.36 -5.02
N THR A 457 -12.79 1.57 -6.32
CA THR A 457 -11.95 2.69 -6.71
C THR A 457 -12.55 4.04 -6.33
N CYS A 458 -11.76 4.89 -5.69
CA CYS A 458 -12.13 6.28 -5.47
C CYS A 458 -12.20 7.03 -6.78
N ARG A 459 -13.03 8.09 -6.83
CA ARG A 459 -13.38 8.82 -8.04
C ARG A 459 -13.45 10.33 -7.80
N GLY A 460 -13.26 11.10 -8.84
CA GLY A 460 -13.34 12.54 -8.80
C GLY A 460 -12.59 13.18 -9.98
N ARG A 461 -12.65 14.51 -10.05
CA ARG A 461 -11.94 15.31 -11.06
C ARG A 461 -10.42 15.25 -10.91
N GLU A 462 -9.95 14.85 -9.72
CA GLU A 462 -8.54 14.72 -9.35
C GLU A 462 -7.88 13.50 -9.99
N VAL A 463 -8.67 12.48 -10.38
CA VAL A 463 -8.15 11.31 -11.10
C VAL A 463 -7.55 11.77 -12.42
N ARG A 464 -6.25 11.53 -12.61
CA ARG A 464 -5.54 11.90 -13.84
C ARG A 464 -5.42 10.73 -14.79
N LEU A 465 -5.14 9.54 -14.27
CA LEU A 465 -4.92 8.31 -15.03
C LEU A 465 -5.57 7.14 -14.30
N CYS A 466 -5.82 6.06 -15.02
CA CYS A 466 -6.08 4.77 -14.42
C CYS A 466 -4.91 3.80 -14.67
N GLY A 467 -4.75 2.84 -13.77
CA GLY A 467 -3.75 1.77 -13.90
C GLY A 467 -4.36 0.41 -13.57
N PRO A 468 -3.79 -0.70 -14.06
CA PRO A 468 -4.22 -2.04 -13.72
C PRO A 468 -4.22 -2.25 -12.20
N GLY A 469 -5.39 -2.55 -11.64
CA GLY A 469 -5.58 -2.56 -10.19
C GLY A 469 -6.49 -3.67 -9.68
N VAL A 470 -6.81 -4.69 -10.51
CA VAL A 470 -7.59 -5.86 -10.09
C VAL A 470 -6.83 -7.13 -10.46
N ALA A 471 -6.71 -8.06 -9.54
CA ALA A 471 -5.98 -9.32 -9.73
C ALA A 471 -4.56 -9.13 -10.29
N VAL A 472 -3.87 -8.10 -9.82
CA VAL A 472 -2.48 -7.85 -10.21
C VAL A 472 -1.58 -8.85 -9.50
N ILE A 473 -0.88 -9.68 -10.27
CA ILE A 473 0.04 -10.68 -9.73
C ILE A 473 1.43 -10.04 -9.61
N SER A 474 1.99 -10.07 -8.40
CA SER A 474 3.34 -9.56 -8.15
C SER A 474 4.01 -10.29 -6.98
N SER A 475 5.25 -9.91 -6.69
CA SER A 475 6.10 -10.52 -5.66
C SER A 475 5.57 -10.29 -4.25
N VAL A 476 5.63 -11.32 -3.41
CA VAL A 476 5.37 -11.23 -1.97
C VAL A 476 6.50 -11.89 -1.18
N PRO A 477 6.70 -11.58 0.12
CA PRO A 477 7.75 -12.18 0.92
C PRO A 477 7.76 -13.70 0.88
N GLY A 478 8.97 -14.27 1.01
CA GLY A 478 9.15 -15.72 0.96
C GLY A 478 9.34 -16.30 -0.45
N GLY A 479 9.45 -15.46 -1.48
CA GLY A 479 9.76 -15.88 -2.86
C GLY A 479 8.55 -16.29 -3.69
N GLY A 480 7.32 -16.10 -3.18
CA GLY A 480 6.07 -16.38 -3.86
C GLY A 480 5.49 -15.16 -4.60
N MET A 481 4.35 -15.36 -5.24
CA MET A 481 3.56 -14.31 -5.89
C MET A 481 2.11 -14.34 -5.40
N ALA A 482 1.46 -13.17 -5.37
CA ALA A 482 0.06 -13.07 -5.01
C ALA A 482 -0.70 -12.14 -5.98
N ALA A 483 -1.98 -12.44 -6.19
CA ALA A 483 -2.90 -11.60 -6.94
C ALA A 483 -3.64 -10.67 -5.97
N TRP A 484 -3.55 -9.36 -6.19
CA TRP A 484 -4.14 -8.36 -5.30
C TRP A 484 -4.93 -7.30 -6.05
N ASP A 485 -5.87 -6.67 -5.31
CA ASP A 485 -6.70 -5.58 -5.77
C ASP A 485 -6.36 -4.29 -5.06
N GLY A 486 -6.56 -3.16 -5.73
CA GLY A 486 -6.41 -1.84 -5.13
C GLY A 486 -5.92 -0.79 -6.12
N THR A 487 -6.19 0.47 -5.82
CA THR A 487 -5.52 1.60 -6.48
C THR A 487 -4.02 1.60 -6.20
N SER A 488 -3.59 0.93 -5.11
CA SER A 488 -2.19 0.61 -4.80
C SER A 488 -1.49 -0.25 -5.83
N MET A 489 -2.23 -1.06 -6.59
CA MET A 489 -1.68 -1.87 -7.68
C MET A 489 -1.68 -1.08 -8.99
N GLY A 490 -2.62 -0.12 -9.14
CA GLY A 490 -2.65 0.80 -10.28
C GLY A 490 -1.51 1.81 -10.28
N ALA A 491 -1.23 2.43 -9.14
CA ALA A 491 -0.19 3.44 -9.00
C ALA A 491 1.22 2.96 -9.40
N PRO A 492 1.70 1.76 -8.98
CA PRO A 492 3.02 1.29 -9.38
C PRO A 492 3.20 1.06 -10.88
N HIS A 493 2.15 0.72 -11.64
CA HIS A 493 2.23 0.64 -13.11
C HIS A 493 2.58 2.01 -13.71
N ILE A 494 1.91 3.05 -13.23
CA ILE A 494 2.17 4.43 -13.67
C ILE A 494 3.53 4.94 -13.16
N THR A 495 3.91 4.56 -11.95
CA THR A 495 5.24 4.87 -11.38
C THR A 495 6.35 4.24 -12.22
N GLY A 496 6.22 2.97 -12.58
CA GLY A 496 7.20 2.28 -13.43
C GLY A 496 7.33 2.94 -14.81
N LEU A 497 6.20 3.28 -15.44
CA LEU A 497 6.20 4.01 -16.72
C LEU A 497 6.83 5.41 -16.58
N ALA A 498 6.50 6.17 -15.54
CA ALA A 498 7.10 7.48 -15.28
C ALA A 498 8.63 7.37 -15.05
N THR A 499 9.08 6.28 -14.42
CA THR A 499 10.50 5.99 -14.23
C THR A 499 11.21 5.74 -15.56
N LEU A 500 10.57 5.01 -16.50
CA LEU A 500 11.10 4.85 -17.86
C LEU A 500 11.19 6.18 -18.60
N VAL A 501 10.18 7.03 -18.51
CA VAL A 501 10.21 8.38 -19.09
C VAL A 501 11.36 9.21 -18.50
N ALA A 502 11.52 9.19 -17.18
CA ALA A 502 12.60 9.92 -16.51
C ALA A 502 13.99 9.45 -16.92
N ALA A 503 14.16 8.14 -17.16
CA ALA A 503 15.44 7.53 -17.54
C ALA A 503 15.80 7.69 -19.01
N HIS A 504 14.82 7.57 -19.91
CA HIS A 504 15.09 7.34 -21.33
C HIS A 504 14.57 8.41 -22.26
N HIS A 505 13.59 9.25 -21.82
CA HIS A 505 13.03 10.27 -22.72
C HIS A 505 14.03 11.39 -23.00
N PRO A 506 14.44 11.64 -24.28
CA PRO A 506 15.54 12.57 -24.61
C PRO A 506 15.32 14.00 -24.10
N MET A 507 14.07 14.47 -24.10
CA MET A 507 13.74 15.80 -23.60
C MET A 507 13.78 15.93 -22.07
N VAL A 508 13.83 14.82 -21.35
CA VAL A 508 13.80 14.79 -19.87
C VAL A 508 15.21 14.56 -19.28
N THR A 509 15.99 13.66 -19.89
CA THR A 509 17.30 13.22 -19.35
C THR A 509 18.31 14.35 -19.18
N GLY A 510 18.25 15.39 -20.00
CA GLY A 510 19.13 16.56 -19.90
C GLY A 510 18.56 17.75 -19.13
N MET A 511 17.35 17.66 -18.59
CA MET A 511 16.70 18.78 -17.91
C MET A 511 17.27 19.01 -16.51
N ALA A 512 17.38 20.27 -16.12
CA ALA A 512 17.66 20.63 -14.73
C ALA A 512 16.54 20.15 -13.80
N ARG A 513 16.89 19.70 -12.60
CA ARG A 513 15.95 19.25 -11.59
C ARG A 513 15.17 20.44 -11.01
N ASN A 514 13.97 20.66 -11.52
CA ASN A 514 13.07 21.73 -11.10
C ASN A 514 11.61 21.37 -11.43
N ALA A 515 10.66 22.24 -11.10
CA ALA A 515 9.24 21.99 -11.31
C ALA A 515 8.88 21.71 -12.78
N ASN A 516 9.58 22.34 -13.73
CA ASN A 516 9.34 22.10 -15.16
C ASN A 516 9.69 20.67 -15.56
N ARG A 517 10.81 20.10 -15.02
CA ARG A 517 11.16 18.70 -15.28
C ARG A 517 10.08 17.75 -14.77
N ALA A 518 9.58 17.95 -13.54
CA ALA A 518 8.49 17.12 -12.99
C ALA A 518 7.23 17.22 -13.88
N GLU A 519 6.91 18.41 -14.32
CA GLU A 519 5.76 18.67 -15.21
C GLU A 519 5.93 17.98 -16.56
N GLN A 520 7.12 18.02 -17.16
CA GLN A 520 7.38 17.35 -18.44
C GLN A 520 7.25 15.82 -18.31
N ILE A 521 7.85 15.20 -17.28
CA ILE A 521 7.68 13.75 -17.04
C ILE A 521 6.19 13.41 -16.92
N GLN A 522 5.44 14.18 -16.12
CA GLN A 522 4.02 13.97 -15.92
C GLN A 522 3.23 14.12 -17.24
N ASN A 523 3.49 15.15 -18.02
CA ASN A 523 2.83 15.41 -19.27
C ASN A 523 3.11 14.32 -20.31
N PHE A 524 4.33 13.80 -20.39
CA PHE A 524 4.64 12.66 -21.27
C PHE A 524 3.87 11.41 -20.87
N VAL A 525 3.83 11.08 -19.59
CA VAL A 525 3.04 9.93 -19.12
C VAL A 525 1.55 10.11 -19.45
N ILE A 526 1.01 11.32 -19.27
CA ILE A 526 -0.39 11.63 -19.59
C ILE A 526 -0.63 11.58 -21.10
N SER A 527 0.31 12.04 -21.93
CA SER A 527 0.16 12.04 -23.39
C SER A 527 0.06 10.62 -23.98
N LEU A 528 0.56 9.60 -23.25
CA LEU A 528 0.42 8.20 -23.63
C LEU A 528 -0.96 7.61 -23.28
N ALA A 529 -1.80 8.37 -22.54
CA ALA A 529 -3.09 7.87 -22.10
C ALA A 529 -4.07 7.71 -23.26
N GLN A 530 -4.70 6.55 -23.30
CA GLN A 530 -5.75 6.21 -24.24
C GLN A 530 -7.10 6.18 -23.53
N PRO A 531 -8.13 6.80 -24.10
CA PRO A 531 -9.48 6.69 -23.58
C PRO A 531 -9.93 5.23 -23.50
N VAL A 532 -10.38 4.81 -22.34
CA VAL A 532 -10.87 3.44 -22.11
C VAL A 532 -12.40 3.35 -22.16
N GLY A 533 -13.08 4.39 -22.63
CA GLY A 533 -14.54 4.42 -22.84
C GLY A 533 -15.37 4.48 -21.56
N MET A 534 -14.77 4.79 -20.42
CA MET A 534 -15.43 4.98 -19.13
C MET A 534 -15.51 6.47 -18.76
N ASP A 535 -16.36 6.77 -17.75
CA ASP A 535 -16.49 8.16 -17.27
C ASP A 535 -15.16 8.65 -16.67
N ARG A 536 -14.78 9.87 -17.04
CA ARG A 536 -13.52 10.51 -16.64
C ARG A 536 -13.30 10.56 -15.13
N GLN A 537 -14.35 10.63 -14.33
CA GLN A 537 -14.23 10.63 -12.87
C GLN A 537 -13.59 9.34 -12.33
N PHE A 538 -13.69 8.22 -13.08
CA PHE A 538 -13.12 6.92 -12.69
C PHE A 538 -11.75 6.67 -13.29
N VAL A 539 -11.47 7.20 -14.48
CA VAL A 539 -10.29 6.81 -15.28
C VAL A 539 -9.40 7.98 -15.71
N GLY A 540 -9.78 9.19 -15.38
CA GLY A 540 -9.03 10.39 -15.79
C GLY A 540 -8.93 10.52 -17.30
N ASP A 541 -7.72 10.77 -17.82
CA ASP A 541 -7.41 10.82 -19.24
C ASP A 541 -7.34 9.42 -19.87
N GLY A 542 -7.36 8.34 -19.07
CA GLY A 542 -7.37 6.95 -19.50
C GLY A 542 -6.17 6.16 -19.04
N LEU A 543 -5.87 5.06 -19.75
CA LEU A 543 -4.76 4.16 -19.50
C LEU A 543 -3.56 4.52 -20.37
N PRO A 544 -2.38 4.85 -19.80
CA PRO A 544 -1.17 5.07 -20.60
C PRO A 544 -0.70 3.79 -21.28
N LEU A 545 -0.40 3.86 -22.57
CA LEU A 545 0.12 2.75 -23.36
C LEU A 545 1.48 3.10 -23.96
N PHE A 546 2.38 2.13 -24.02
CA PHE A 546 3.65 2.29 -24.73
C PHE A 546 3.46 2.38 -26.25
N VAL A 547 2.36 1.81 -26.77
CA VAL A 547 2.09 1.76 -28.21
C VAL A 547 1.10 2.86 -28.57
N GLY A 548 1.56 3.83 -29.31
CA GLY A 548 0.71 4.86 -29.95
C GLY A 548 -0.20 4.21 -31.01
N HIS A 549 -1.38 4.75 -31.09
CA HIS A 549 -2.55 4.42 -31.90
C HIS A 549 -2.37 3.80 -33.26
N SER A 550 -2.97 2.68 -33.45
CA SER A 550 -3.94 2.44 -34.53
C SER A 550 -4.34 0.96 -34.59
N GLU A 551 -5.04 0.46 -33.59
CA GLU A 551 -5.97 -0.65 -33.85
C GLU A 551 -6.70 -1.00 -32.55
N PRO A 552 -7.99 -1.39 -32.60
CA PRO A 552 -8.67 -1.95 -31.44
C PRO A 552 -7.92 -3.22 -31.03
N ALA A 553 -7.71 -3.38 -29.71
CA ALA A 553 -7.02 -4.54 -29.15
C ALA A 553 -7.52 -5.84 -29.79
N PRO A 554 -6.63 -6.74 -30.25
CA PRO A 554 -7.05 -7.96 -30.88
C PRO A 554 -7.86 -8.82 -29.91
N SER A 555 -8.91 -9.42 -30.44
CA SER A 555 -9.71 -10.43 -29.75
C SER A 555 -8.80 -11.52 -29.19
N PRO A 556 -9.11 -12.13 -28.02
CA PRO A 556 -8.27 -13.17 -27.44
C PRO A 556 -8.14 -14.36 -28.40
N GLY A 557 -6.97 -14.52 -29.00
CA GLY A 557 -6.68 -15.62 -29.91
C GLY A 557 -5.56 -15.44 -30.92
N ILE A 558 -5.06 -14.22 -31.19
CA ILE A 558 -3.99 -14.03 -32.20
C ILE A 558 -2.92 -13.10 -31.62
N ALA A 559 -1.71 -13.63 -31.40
CA ALA A 559 -0.54 -12.84 -31.00
C ALA A 559 -0.01 -12.05 -32.21
N PRO A 560 0.29 -10.73 -32.06
CA PRO A 560 0.94 -9.95 -33.13
C PRO A 560 2.39 -10.40 -33.32
N GLN A 561 2.88 -10.35 -34.57
CA GLN A 561 4.27 -10.70 -34.89
C GLN A 561 5.22 -9.53 -34.53
N ALA A 562 6.41 -9.89 -34.02
CA ALA A 562 7.39 -8.98 -33.45
C ALA A 562 7.99 -7.93 -34.43
N SER A 563 7.76 -8.04 -35.75
CA SER A 563 8.33 -7.14 -36.77
C SER A 563 7.65 -5.77 -36.87
N ASP A 564 6.39 -5.65 -36.42
CA ASP A 564 5.61 -4.41 -36.59
C ASP A 564 5.76 -3.43 -35.42
N LEU A 565 6.27 -3.93 -34.29
CA LEU A 565 6.40 -3.15 -33.05
C LEU A 565 7.67 -2.29 -32.98
N GLN A 566 8.75 -2.69 -33.67
CA GLN A 566 9.99 -1.90 -33.69
C GLN A 566 9.87 -0.56 -34.43
N SER A 567 9.01 -0.48 -35.45
CA SER A 567 8.79 0.76 -36.21
C SER A 567 7.93 1.78 -35.44
N ILE A 568 7.07 1.31 -34.53
CA ILE A 568 6.10 2.15 -33.82
C ILE A 568 6.75 2.82 -32.59
N VAL A 569 7.64 2.13 -31.89
CA VAL A 569 8.37 2.68 -30.74
C VAL A 569 9.36 3.77 -31.18
N SER A 570 10.07 3.58 -32.31
CA SER A 570 10.94 4.62 -32.85
C SER A 570 10.14 5.86 -33.30
N HIS A 571 8.92 5.71 -33.86
CA HIS A 571 8.11 6.83 -34.32
C HIS A 571 7.44 7.62 -33.17
N ALA A 572 7.05 6.97 -32.06
CA ALA A 572 6.47 7.69 -30.90
C ALA A 572 7.50 8.61 -30.21
N PHE A 573 8.80 8.31 -30.36
CA PHE A 573 9.87 9.19 -29.88
C PHE A 573 10.35 10.19 -30.95
N ASP A 574 10.17 9.90 -32.26
CA ASP A 574 10.62 10.75 -33.36
C ASP A 574 9.59 11.84 -33.75
N ASP A 575 8.29 11.59 -33.65
CA ASP A 575 7.22 12.56 -33.98
C ASP A 575 7.14 13.78 -33.04
N VAL A 576 7.74 13.68 -31.84
CA VAL A 576 7.84 14.80 -30.89
C VAL A 576 9.00 15.76 -31.25
N LEU A 577 9.89 15.36 -32.13
CA LEU A 577 11.05 16.17 -32.56
C LEU A 577 10.79 17.06 -33.79
N THR A 578 9.59 17.01 -34.41
CA THR A 578 9.28 17.74 -35.65
C THR A 578 8.15 18.77 -35.54
N HIS A 579 7.68 19.09 -34.31
CA HIS A 579 6.73 20.23 -34.14
C HIS A 579 7.16 21.15 -32.98
#